data_43b0f9232e498418c42e663da476d035
#
_entry.id   43b0f9232e498418c42e663da476d035
#
_cell.length_a   1.000
_cell.length_b   1.000
_cell.length_c   1.000
_cell.angle_alpha   90.00
_cell.angle_beta   90.00
_cell.angle_gamma   90.00
#
_symmetry.space_group_name_H-M   'P 1'
#
loop_
_entity.id
_entity.type
_entity.pdbx_description
1 polymer ?
#
loop_
_entity_poly.entity_id
_entity_poly.type
_entity_poly.pdbx_seq_one_letter_code
_entity_poly.pdbx_strand_id
1 'polypeptide(L)'
;YQEDNFSRYYAASIVRGREHDPFVAKGGSAEETRDTKKMEDKASKLKDFTVAEARPLPVIVMADVSGSMTVDGKIEALNLALKDMVAGFAAESRLRAEIQVGLITFGGERARVHLPLAPAHKISEVSPLRADGRTPMGAAFEEARKLIEDKDMIPSRAYRPVLVLVSDGLPTDDWEQPLDGLCKSERGQKATRFAMAIGADADVEMLRRFANDPESPVFKAHEARDIHRFFRAVTMSVTSRSRSTAPNSSAPLVLADIPEDDDLDLDF
;
A
#
# COMPACT_ATOMS: atom_id res chain seq x y z
N TYR A 1 -14.81 33.99 21.22
CA TYR A 1 -13.91 34.98 21.84
C TYR A 1 -12.63 34.29 22.28
N GLN A 2 -11.61 34.40 21.56
CA GLN A 2 -10.14 34.36 21.75
C GLN A 2 -9.46 33.59 20.64
N GLU A 3 -9.52 34.17 19.47
CA GLU A 3 -8.53 33.94 18.42
C GLU A 3 -7.75 35.24 18.22
N ASP A 4 -6.54 35.15 17.69
CA ASP A 4 -5.65 36.25 17.33
C ASP A 4 -4.70 36.81 18.40
N ASN A 5 -3.57 36.11 18.60
CA ASN A 5 -2.38 36.80 19.13
C ASN A 5 -1.02 36.13 18.81
N PHE A 6 -0.85 35.44 17.69
CA PHE A 6 0.47 34.88 17.35
C PHE A 6 1.08 35.39 16.02
N SER A 7 0.42 36.31 15.33
CA SER A 7 0.87 36.78 14.00
C SER A 7 1.40 38.23 13.95
N ARG A 8 1.65 38.88 15.08
CA ARG A 8 2.03 40.30 15.10
C ARG A 8 3.46 40.63 15.59
N TYR A 9 4.30 39.66 15.83
CA TYR A 9 5.67 39.92 16.37
C TYR A 9 6.83 39.83 15.40
N TYR A 10 6.62 39.58 14.11
CA TYR A 10 7.73 39.44 13.13
C TYR A 10 7.76 40.46 11.99
N ALA A 11 7.01 41.56 12.07
CA ALA A 11 6.96 42.55 10.99
C ALA A 11 7.30 43.99 11.39
N ALA A 12 8.08 44.25 12.44
CA ALA A 12 8.37 45.61 12.88
C ALA A 12 9.82 45.83 13.33
N SER A 13 10.81 45.50 12.49
CA SER A 13 12.19 46.02 12.72
C SER A 13 13.06 46.17 11.45
N ILE A 14 12.48 46.61 10.36
CA ILE A 14 13.30 47.16 9.25
C ILE A 14 12.56 48.41 8.77
N VAL A 15 12.86 49.58 9.34
CA VAL A 15 12.93 50.90 8.71
C VAL A 15 13.18 51.95 9.81
N ARG A 16 14.40 52.45 9.88
CA ARG A 16 14.89 53.77 10.28
C ARG A 16 16.35 53.60 10.71
N GLY A 17 17.29 54.31 10.23
CA GLY A 17 17.44 55.56 9.59
C GLY A 17 18.96 55.76 9.37
N ARG A 18 19.30 56.40 8.31
CA ARG A 18 20.67 56.85 7.99
C ARG A 18 21.12 57.91 8.97
N GLU A 19 22.39 57.79 9.41
CA GLU A 19 23.23 58.96 9.61
C GLU A 19 24.69 58.56 9.43
N HIS A 20 25.43 59.42 8.76
CA HIS A 20 26.82 59.31 8.40
C HIS A 20 27.73 59.42 9.62
N ASP A 21 28.76 58.56 9.66
CA ASP A 21 30.03 58.90 10.31
C ASP A 21 31.17 58.21 9.56
N PRO A 22 32.20 58.94 9.13
CA PRO A 22 33.31 58.38 8.34
C PRO A 22 34.47 58.01 9.25
N PHE A 23 34.58 56.75 9.67
CA PHE A 23 35.84 56.28 10.24
C PHE A 23 36.34 55.04 9.49
N VAL A 24 37.36 55.29 8.66
CA VAL A 24 38.13 54.26 7.95
C VAL A 24 38.89 53.43 8.97
N ALA A 25 38.57 52.15 9.08
CA ALA A 25 39.45 51.14 9.62
C ALA A 25 39.66 50.03 8.61
N LYS A 26 40.86 50.01 8.03
CA LYS A 26 41.38 48.90 7.24
C LYS A 26 41.63 47.71 8.19
N GLY A 27 41.27 46.50 7.78
CA GLY A 27 41.79 45.28 8.39
C GLY A 27 40.71 44.18 8.63
N GLY A 28 39.95 43.80 7.63
CA GLY A 28 39.20 42.52 7.67
C GLY A 28 40.19 41.43 7.24
N SER A 29 40.58 40.57 8.19
CA SER A 29 41.57 39.52 7.95
C SER A 29 40.99 38.42 7.02
N ALA A 30 41.88 37.85 6.20
CA ALA A 30 41.57 36.73 5.30
C ALA A 30 41.02 35.46 6.01
N GLU A 31 40.95 35.48 7.33
CA GLU A 31 40.35 34.42 8.14
C GLU A 31 38.82 34.49 8.24
N GLU A 32 38.24 35.72 8.37
CA GLU A 32 36.76 35.86 8.43
C GLU A 32 36.07 35.46 7.12
N THR A 33 36.73 35.69 5.99
CA THR A 33 36.21 35.25 4.67
C THR A 33 36.35 33.76 4.45
N ARG A 34 37.28 33.08 5.11
CA ARG A 34 37.42 31.60 5.05
C ARG A 34 36.37 30.89 5.92
N ASP A 35 36.03 31.45 7.06
CA ASP A 35 35.03 30.81 7.95
C ASP A 35 33.60 30.98 7.42
N THR A 36 33.25 32.12 6.84
CA THR A 36 31.96 32.31 6.19
C THR A 36 31.79 31.38 4.98
N LYS A 37 32.83 31.24 4.15
CA LYS A 37 32.80 30.33 2.98
C LYS A 37 32.72 28.85 3.39
N LYS A 38 33.33 28.50 4.53
CA LYS A 38 33.28 27.12 5.08
C LYS A 38 31.95 26.80 5.77
N MET A 39 31.26 27.80 6.31
CA MET A 39 29.89 27.69 6.80
C MET A 39 28.86 27.58 5.67
N GLU A 40 29.03 28.37 4.60
CA GLU A 40 28.18 28.28 3.42
C GLU A 40 28.35 26.94 2.70
N ASP A 41 29.57 26.41 2.59
CA ASP A 41 29.85 25.08 2.01
C ASP A 41 29.32 23.93 2.88
N LYS A 42 29.33 24.06 4.22
CA LYS A 42 28.66 23.13 5.12
C LYS A 42 27.13 23.21 5.03
N ALA A 43 26.57 24.41 4.94
CA ALA A 43 25.12 24.62 4.78
C ALA A 43 24.63 24.12 3.40
N SER A 44 25.46 24.26 2.35
CA SER A 44 25.19 23.70 1.03
C SER A 44 25.22 22.17 1.06
N LYS A 45 26.19 21.56 1.71
CA LYS A 45 26.28 20.09 1.86
C LYS A 45 25.17 19.49 2.73
N LEU A 46 24.60 20.27 3.65
CA LEU A 46 23.41 19.83 4.43
C LEU A 46 22.12 19.92 3.61
N LYS A 47 22.05 20.75 2.57
CA LYS A 47 20.90 20.82 1.66
C LYS A 47 20.83 19.67 0.67
N ASP A 48 21.94 18.96 0.45
CA ASP A 48 22.01 17.78 -0.41
C ASP A 48 21.62 16.47 0.31
N PHE A 49 21.30 16.51 1.60
CA PHE A 49 20.55 15.42 2.24
C PHE A 49 19.07 15.55 1.85
N THR A 50 18.76 15.37 0.58
CA THR A 50 17.42 14.98 0.18
C THR A 50 17.12 13.67 0.90
N VAL A 51 16.20 13.71 1.83
CA VAL A 51 15.63 12.48 2.44
C VAL A 51 15.18 11.64 1.26
N ALA A 52 15.90 10.56 0.99
CA ALA A 52 15.59 9.71 -0.16
C ALA A 52 14.14 9.28 -0.01
N GLU A 53 13.32 9.68 -0.97
CA GLU A 53 11.90 9.38 -0.97
C GLU A 53 11.72 7.86 -0.86
N ALA A 54 10.93 7.41 0.11
CA ALA A 54 10.72 6.00 0.35
C ALA A 54 10.27 5.30 -0.94
N ARG A 55 10.80 4.10 -1.18
CA ARG A 55 10.46 3.33 -2.38
C ARG A 55 9.05 2.74 -2.24
N PRO A 56 8.19 2.87 -3.25
CA PRO A 56 6.86 2.27 -3.21
C PRO A 56 6.92 0.74 -3.05
N LEU A 57 6.06 0.21 -2.19
CA LEU A 57 5.76 -1.22 -2.06
C LEU A 57 4.27 -1.42 -2.40
N PRO A 58 3.94 -1.73 -3.67
CA PRO A 58 2.57 -1.87 -4.10
C PRO A 58 1.93 -3.15 -3.57
N VAL A 59 0.74 -3.03 -3.00
CA VAL A 59 -0.15 -4.13 -2.59
C VAL A 59 -1.46 -3.96 -3.34
N ILE A 60 -1.82 -4.94 -4.16
CA ILE A 60 -3.03 -4.91 -4.98
C ILE A 60 -3.91 -6.07 -4.57
N VAL A 61 -5.08 -5.76 -4.05
CA VAL A 61 -6.09 -6.75 -3.69
C VAL A 61 -7.08 -6.87 -4.84
N MET A 62 -7.34 -8.10 -5.26
CA MET A 62 -8.42 -8.48 -6.17
C MET A 62 -9.48 -9.19 -5.34
N ALA A 63 -10.63 -8.56 -5.18
CA ALA A 63 -11.69 -8.99 -4.29
C ALA A 63 -12.94 -9.37 -5.08
N ASP A 64 -13.39 -10.59 -4.85
CA ASP A 64 -14.68 -11.07 -5.33
C ASP A 64 -15.81 -10.30 -4.66
N VAL A 65 -16.69 -9.75 -5.46
CA VAL A 65 -17.94 -9.11 -5.02
C VAL A 65 -19.12 -9.67 -5.82
N SER A 66 -19.05 -10.94 -6.21
CA SER A 66 -20.15 -11.64 -6.84
C SER A 66 -21.30 -11.90 -5.88
N GLY A 67 -22.45 -12.33 -6.41
CA GLY A 67 -23.66 -12.53 -5.62
C GLY A 67 -23.51 -13.55 -4.48
N SER A 68 -22.63 -14.55 -4.60
CA SER A 68 -22.34 -15.54 -3.56
C SER A 68 -21.71 -14.94 -2.29
N MET A 69 -21.06 -13.79 -2.42
CA MET A 69 -20.48 -13.06 -1.29
C MET A 69 -21.51 -12.42 -0.35
N THR A 70 -22.81 -12.41 -0.73
CA THR A 70 -23.89 -11.91 0.15
C THR A 70 -24.27 -12.87 1.27
N VAL A 71 -23.79 -14.11 1.20
CA VAL A 71 -24.18 -15.17 2.14
C VAL A 71 -23.18 -15.24 3.29
N ASP A 72 -23.65 -15.61 4.48
CA ASP A 72 -22.86 -15.92 5.68
C ASP A 72 -21.91 -14.78 6.13
N GLY A 73 -22.31 -13.50 5.92
CA GLY A 73 -21.51 -12.35 6.34
C GLY A 73 -20.17 -12.19 5.63
N LYS A 74 -19.94 -12.85 4.47
CA LYS A 74 -18.64 -12.84 3.77
C LYS A 74 -18.23 -11.44 3.32
N ILE A 75 -19.18 -10.67 2.73
CA ILE A 75 -18.86 -9.33 2.23
C ILE A 75 -18.61 -8.34 3.36
N GLU A 76 -19.33 -8.49 4.49
CA GLU A 76 -19.15 -7.69 5.69
C GLU A 76 -17.77 -7.94 6.31
N ALA A 77 -17.40 -9.22 6.47
CA ALA A 77 -16.09 -9.62 6.96
C ALA A 77 -14.96 -9.13 6.05
N LEU A 78 -15.15 -9.22 4.73
CA LEU A 78 -14.18 -8.70 3.76
C LEU A 78 -14.02 -7.19 3.87
N ASN A 79 -15.12 -6.45 4.01
CA ASN A 79 -15.10 -5.00 4.20
C ASN A 79 -14.32 -4.59 5.45
N LEU A 80 -14.58 -5.27 6.57
CA LEU A 80 -13.89 -5.00 7.83
C LEU A 80 -12.39 -5.34 7.71
N ALA A 81 -12.05 -6.51 7.18
CA ALA A 81 -10.67 -6.95 6.99
C ALA A 81 -9.85 -6.01 6.09
N LEU A 82 -10.45 -5.50 5.01
CA LEU A 82 -9.82 -4.51 4.13
C LEU A 82 -9.57 -3.18 4.84
N LYS A 83 -10.54 -2.71 5.62
CA LYS A 83 -10.41 -1.48 6.41
C LYS A 83 -9.25 -1.61 7.41
N ASP A 84 -9.19 -2.72 8.14
CA ASP A 84 -8.15 -2.96 9.14
C ASP A 84 -6.77 -3.11 8.51
N MET A 85 -6.67 -3.79 7.36
CA MET A 85 -5.44 -3.89 6.59
C MET A 85 -4.92 -2.51 6.16
N VAL A 86 -5.77 -1.65 5.60
CA VAL A 86 -5.38 -0.30 5.17
C VAL A 86 -4.94 0.54 6.37
N ALA A 87 -5.66 0.47 7.49
CA ALA A 87 -5.30 1.16 8.72
C ALA A 87 -3.95 0.68 9.27
N GLY A 88 -3.70 -0.63 9.27
CA GLY A 88 -2.44 -1.22 9.66
C GLY A 88 -1.27 -0.73 8.79
N PHE A 89 -1.45 -0.68 7.48
CA PHE A 89 -0.44 -0.16 6.57
C PHE A 89 -0.21 1.36 6.71
N ALA A 90 -1.27 2.12 7.00
CA ALA A 90 -1.17 3.56 7.22
C ALA A 90 -0.33 3.92 8.44
N ALA A 91 -0.35 3.07 9.47
CA ALA A 91 0.42 3.23 10.70
C ALA A 91 1.91 2.89 10.53
N GLU A 92 2.32 2.24 9.42
CA GLU A 92 3.68 1.79 9.22
C GLU A 92 4.67 2.94 8.96
N SER A 93 5.91 2.72 9.41
CA SER A 93 7.03 3.62 9.14
C SER A 93 7.37 3.64 7.65
N ARG A 94 7.58 4.83 7.08
CA ARG A 94 7.92 5.06 5.67
C ARG A 94 9.42 5.27 5.42
N LEU A 95 10.26 4.87 6.37
CA LEU A 95 11.71 5.13 6.26
C LEU A 95 12.37 4.33 5.13
N ARG A 96 11.92 3.12 4.84
CA ARG A 96 12.51 2.23 3.84
C ARG A 96 11.59 1.96 2.66
N ALA A 97 10.31 1.70 2.95
CA ALA A 97 9.30 1.45 1.96
C ALA A 97 8.02 2.22 2.28
N GLU A 98 7.37 2.73 1.25
CA GLU A 98 6.03 3.32 1.34
C GLU A 98 5.02 2.32 0.81
N ILE A 99 4.21 1.75 1.71
CA ILE A 99 3.17 0.80 1.32
C ILE A 99 2.07 1.56 0.58
N GLN A 100 1.79 1.12 -0.65
CA GLN A 100 0.70 1.62 -1.47
C GLN A 100 -0.35 0.52 -1.62
N VAL A 101 -1.62 0.89 -1.53
CA VAL A 101 -2.75 -0.04 -1.63
C VAL A 101 -3.62 0.32 -2.81
N GLY A 102 -3.95 -0.68 -3.62
CA GLY A 102 -4.97 -0.62 -4.65
C GLY A 102 -5.96 -1.77 -4.47
N LEU A 103 -7.22 -1.54 -4.82
CA LEU A 103 -8.28 -2.54 -4.75
C LEU A 103 -8.99 -2.64 -6.09
N ILE A 104 -8.98 -3.83 -6.65
CA ILE A 104 -9.75 -4.22 -7.83
C ILE A 104 -10.87 -5.12 -7.34
N THR A 105 -12.10 -4.78 -7.68
CA THR A 105 -13.27 -5.63 -7.42
C THR A 105 -13.74 -6.27 -8.71
N PHE A 106 -14.21 -7.49 -8.62
CA PHE A 106 -14.84 -8.20 -9.73
C PHE A 106 -16.16 -8.82 -9.27
N GLY A 107 -17.23 -8.40 -9.95
CA GLY A 107 -18.61 -8.78 -9.66
C GLY A 107 -19.51 -8.17 -10.73
N GLY A 108 -20.77 -8.63 -10.83
CA GLY A 108 -21.66 -8.20 -11.90
C GLY A 108 -21.12 -8.62 -13.26
N GLU A 109 -20.94 -7.67 -14.16
CA GLU A 109 -20.52 -7.92 -15.55
C GLU A 109 -19.04 -7.62 -15.81
N ARG A 110 -18.28 -7.09 -14.84
CA ARG A 110 -16.92 -6.61 -15.08
C ARG A 110 -16.09 -6.48 -13.81
N ALA A 111 -14.77 -6.45 -13.99
CA ALA A 111 -13.85 -5.94 -12.96
C ALA A 111 -13.73 -4.41 -13.03
N ARG A 112 -13.39 -3.79 -11.92
CA ARG A 112 -13.16 -2.33 -11.83
C ARG A 112 -12.13 -2.02 -10.74
N VAL A 113 -11.39 -0.93 -10.93
CA VAL A 113 -10.60 -0.34 -9.86
C VAL A 113 -11.55 0.34 -8.87
N HIS A 114 -11.70 -0.24 -7.69
CA HIS A 114 -12.53 0.27 -6.61
C HIS A 114 -11.79 1.32 -5.79
N LEU A 115 -10.51 1.04 -5.49
CA LEU A 115 -9.59 1.98 -4.85
C LEU A 115 -8.36 2.14 -5.76
N PRO A 116 -8.13 3.32 -6.34
CA PRO A 116 -6.90 3.60 -7.07
C PRO A 116 -5.67 3.38 -6.20
N LEU A 117 -4.57 2.90 -6.79
CA LEU A 117 -3.32 2.67 -6.06
C LEU A 117 -2.82 3.99 -5.45
N ALA A 118 -2.72 4.02 -4.14
CA ALA A 118 -2.30 5.19 -3.39
C ALA A 118 -1.51 4.80 -2.14
N PRO A 119 -0.64 5.69 -1.60
CA PRO A 119 0.01 5.48 -0.31
C PRO A 119 -1.03 5.24 0.78
N ALA A 120 -0.87 4.17 1.56
CA ALA A 120 -1.86 3.76 2.57
C ALA A 120 -2.21 4.90 3.55
N HIS A 121 -1.22 5.69 3.97
CA HIS A 121 -1.42 6.82 4.88
C HIS A 121 -2.20 8.01 4.27
N LYS A 122 -2.43 8.02 2.95
CA LYS A 122 -3.25 9.03 2.25
C LYS A 122 -4.67 8.54 1.98
N ILE A 123 -4.96 7.28 2.27
CA ILE A 123 -6.30 6.71 2.12
C ILE A 123 -7.09 7.08 3.37
N SER A 124 -8.05 7.98 3.24
CA SER A 124 -8.91 8.42 4.34
C SER A 124 -10.00 7.41 4.66
N GLU A 125 -10.51 6.74 3.62
CA GLU A 125 -11.61 5.78 3.73
C GLU A 125 -11.59 4.79 2.57
N VAL A 126 -11.97 3.55 2.83
CA VAL A 126 -12.29 2.56 1.82
C VAL A 126 -13.81 2.45 1.74
N SER A 127 -14.38 2.83 0.61
CA SER A 127 -15.83 2.72 0.41
C SER A 127 -16.27 1.25 0.53
N PRO A 128 -17.38 0.96 1.23
CA PRO A 128 -17.84 -0.42 1.40
C PRO A 128 -18.12 -1.12 0.08
N LEU A 129 -17.65 -2.36 -0.03
CA LEU A 129 -17.95 -3.26 -1.13
C LEU A 129 -19.39 -3.74 -1.01
N ARG A 130 -20.03 -3.94 -2.16
CA ARG A 130 -21.36 -4.53 -2.27
C ARG A 130 -21.29 -5.69 -3.23
N ALA A 131 -21.84 -6.82 -2.83
CA ALA A 131 -21.83 -8.03 -3.63
C ALA A 131 -23.04 -8.07 -4.57
N ASP A 132 -22.79 -8.40 -5.85
CA ASP A 132 -23.79 -8.55 -6.87
C ASP A 132 -23.27 -9.32 -8.10
N GLY A 133 -24.15 -10.09 -8.74
CA GLY A 133 -23.99 -10.67 -10.06
C GLY A 133 -22.94 -11.78 -10.18
N ARG A 134 -22.21 -11.76 -11.28
CA ARG A 134 -21.29 -12.83 -11.72
C ARG A 134 -19.89 -12.66 -11.15
N THR A 135 -18.97 -13.58 -11.53
CA THR A 135 -17.57 -13.63 -11.09
C THR A 135 -16.60 -13.45 -12.28
N PRO A 136 -16.48 -12.24 -12.87
CA PRO A 136 -15.62 -11.99 -14.04
C PRO A 136 -14.15 -11.90 -13.64
N MET A 137 -13.54 -13.02 -13.31
CA MET A 137 -12.20 -13.13 -12.75
C MET A 137 -11.11 -12.86 -13.78
N GLY A 138 -11.32 -13.28 -15.04
CA GLY A 138 -10.41 -12.98 -16.13
C GLY A 138 -10.25 -11.48 -16.35
N ALA A 139 -11.36 -10.73 -16.27
CA ALA A 139 -11.32 -9.28 -16.32
C ALA A 139 -10.51 -8.68 -15.15
N ALA A 140 -10.56 -9.26 -13.94
CA ALA A 140 -9.76 -8.82 -12.81
C ALA A 140 -8.26 -9.04 -13.03
N PHE A 141 -7.86 -10.18 -13.62
CA PHE A 141 -6.47 -10.43 -13.97
C PHE A 141 -5.94 -9.45 -15.02
N GLU A 142 -6.75 -9.08 -16.01
CA GLU A 142 -6.36 -8.05 -16.99
C GLU A 142 -6.18 -6.68 -16.34
N GLU A 143 -7.09 -6.25 -15.49
CA GLU A 143 -6.96 -4.97 -14.77
C GLU A 143 -5.74 -4.97 -13.84
N ALA A 144 -5.49 -6.06 -13.10
CA ALA A 144 -4.30 -6.19 -12.28
C ALA A 144 -3.01 -6.12 -13.12
N ARG A 145 -2.96 -6.81 -14.26
CA ARG A 145 -1.83 -6.76 -15.19
C ARG A 145 -1.58 -5.35 -15.71
N LYS A 146 -2.62 -4.65 -16.16
CA LYS A 146 -2.52 -3.25 -16.62
C LYS A 146 -1.94 -2.37 -15.52
N LEU A 147 -2.45 -2.49 -14.31
CA LEU A 147 -2.01 -1.68 -13.17
C LEU A 147 -0.55 -1.95 -12.79
N ILE A 148 -0.12 -3.22 -12.70
CA ILE A 148 1.26 -3.51 -12.28
C ILE A 148 2.30 -3.17 -13.34
N GLU A 149 1.95 -3.23 -14.63
CA GLU A 149 2.87 -2.90 -15.74
C GLU A 149 2.90 -1.40 -16.06
N ASP A 150 1.97 -0.60 -15.53
CA ASP A 150 1.93 0.85 -15.70
C ASP A 150 3.09 1.49 -14.92
N LYS A 151 4.04 2.09 -15.65
CA LYS A 151 5.23 2.72 -15.07
C LYS A 151 4.96 4.11 -14.48
N ASP A 152 3.88 4.74 -14.89
CA ASP A 152 3.46 6.04 -14.35
C ASP A 152 2.82 5.84 -12.96
N MET A 153 2.06 4.75 -12.79
CA MET A 153 1.46 4.38 -11.51
C MET A 153 2.47 3.70 -10.58
N ILE A 154 3.25 2.76 -11.10
CA ILE A 154 4.26 2.03 -10.34
C ILE A 154 5.63 2.27 -10.97
N PRO A 155 6.44 3.20 -10.46
CA PRO A 155 7.74 3.53 -11.04
C PRO A 155 8.70 2.33 -10.98
N SER A 156 9.71 2.31 -11.88
CA SER A 156 10.66 1.21 -11.97
C SER A 156 11.49 0.98 -10.70
N ARG A 157 11.60 2.01 -9.85
CA ARG A 157 12.27 1.92 -8.54
C ARG A 157 11.43 1.20 -7.46
N ALA A 158 10.14 0.95 -7.70
CA ALA A 158 9.26 0.29 -6.74
C ALA A 158 9.77 -1.11 -6.36
N TYR A 159 9.41 -1.56 -5.17
CA TYR A 159 9.61 -2.95 -4.78
C TYR A 159 8.67 -3.87 -5.56
N ARG A 160 8.99 -5.17 -5.56
CA ARG A 160 8.13 -6.19 -6.19
C ARG A 160 6.73 -6.12 -5.60
N PRO A 161 5.68 -6.05 -6.44
CA PRO A 161 4.31 -5.95 -5.95
C PRO A 161 3.88 -7.20 -5.20
N VAL A 162 2.91 -7.00 -4.31
CA VAL A 162 2.13 -8.08 -3.68
C VAL A 162 0.75 -8.08 -4.31
N LEU A 163 0.32 -9.23 -4.80
CA LEU A 163 -1.01 -9.45 -5.33
C LEU A 163 -1.76 -10.38 -4.39
N VAL A 164 -2.96 -10.00 -4.01
CA VAL A 164 -3.83 -10.79 -3.13
C VAL A 164 -5.13 -11.05 -3.86
N LEU A 165 -5.50 -12.31 -4.02
CA LEU A 165 -6.75 -12.72 -4.66
C LEU A 165 -7.64 -13.42 -3.64
N VAL A 166 -8.86 -12.96 -3.52
CA VAL A 166 -9.89 -13.59 -2.66
C VAL A 166 -11.15 -13.84 -3.47
N SER A 167 -11.66 -15.07 -3.41
CA SER A 167 -12.89 -15.45 -4.13
C SER A 167 -13.61 -16.59 -3.43
N ASP A 168 -14.93 -16.64 -3.56
CA ASP A 168 -15.79 -17.67 -3.05
C ASP A 168 -16.48 -18.50 -4.15
N GLY A 169 -16.16 -18.26 -5.42
CA GLY A 169 -16.87 -18.89 -6.54
C GLY A 169 -15.98 -19.35 -7.69
N LEU A 170 -16.65 -19.88 -8.71
CA LEU A 170 -16.05 -20.25 -9.97
C LEU A 170 -16.03 -19.05 -10.92
N PRO A 171 -14.95 -18.86 -11.73
CA PRO A 171 -14.93 -17.84 -12.76
C PRO A 171 -16.08 -18.00 -13.75
N THR A 172 -16.67 -16.89 -14.20
CA THR A 172 -17.78 -16.88 -15.16
C THR A 172 -17.39 -16.34 -16.54
N ASP A 173 -16.13 -15.98 -16.70
CA ASP A 173 -15.52 -15.50 -17.94
C ASP A 173 -14.27 -16.34 -18.32
N ASP A 174 -13.67 -16.04 -19.47
CA ASP A 174 -12.43 -16.65 -19.92
C ASP A 174 -11.25 -16.12 -19.06
N TRP A 175 -10.83 -16.88 -18.08
CA TRP A 175 -9.82 -16.47 -17.12
C TRP A 175 -8.42 -17.01 -17.37
N GLU A 176 -8.27 -18.11 -18.14
CA GLU A 176 -6.98 -18.80 -18.30
C GLU A 176 -5.91 -17.94 -18.98
N GLN A 177 -6.26 -17.35 -20.13
CA GLN A 177 -5.35 -16.47 -20.86
C GLN A 177 -5.01 -15.19 -20.06
N PRO A 178 -5.97 -14.46 -19.47
CA PRO A 178 -5.69 -13.33 -18.57
C PRO A 178 -4.78 -13.69 -17.40
N LEU A 179 -5.01 -14.81 -16.73
CA LEU A 179 -4.16 -15.28 -15.63
C LEU A 179 -2.73 -15.55 -16.11
N ASP A 180 -2.57 -16.29 -17.22
CA ASP A 180 -1.28 -16.56 -17.83
C ASP A 180 -0.57 -15.25 -18.23
N GLY A 181 -1.32 -14.30 -18.80
CA GLY A 181 -0.82 -12.99 -19.16
C GLY A 181 -0.31 -12.20 -17.96
N LEU A 182 -1.05 -12.22 -16.85
CA LEU A 182 -0.63 -11.60 -15.60
C LEU A 182 0.63 -12.27 -15.03
N CYS A 183 0.62 -13.59 -14.90
CA CYS A 183 1.71 -14.35 -14.29
C CYS A 183 3.01 -14.29 -15.08
N LYS A 184 2.94 -14.17 -16.41
CA LYS A 184 4.11 -14.13 -17.33
C LYS A 184 4.56 -12.70 -17.64
N SER A 185 3.84 -11.66 -17.23
CA SER A 185 4.22 -10.27 -17.44
C SER A 185 5.50 -9.89 -16.67
N GLU A 186 6.19 -8.82 -17.07
CA GLU A 186 7.50 -8.45 -16.51
C GLU A 186 7.49 -8.34 -14.99
N ARG A 187 6.47 -7.69 -14.43
CA ARG A 187 6.31 -7.50 -12.98
C ARG A 187 5.51 -8.62 -12.33
N GLY A 188 4.55 -9.20 -13.04
CA GLY A 188 3.72 -10.28 -12.54
C GLY A 188 4.50 -11.52 -12.14
N GLN A 189 5.51 -11.93 -12.95
CA GLN A 189 6.40 -13.06 -12.61
C GLN A 189 7.27 -12.81 -11.38
N LYS A 190 7.52 -11.54 -11.03
CA LYS A 190 8.31 -11.13 -9.85
C LYS A 190 7.43 -10.82 -8.64
N ALA A 191 6.12 -10.68 -8.83
CA ALA A 191 5.17 -10.37 -7.76
C ALA A 191 5.06 -11.53 -6.78
N THR A 192 4.87 -11.22 -5.50
CA THR A 192 4.40 -12.20 -4.52
C THR A 192 2.88 -12.31 -4.66
N ARG A 193 2.35 -13.53 -4.77
CA ARG A 193 0.92 -13.75 -4.99
C ARG A 193 0.34 -14.64 -3.89
N PHE A 194 -0.66 -14.13 -3.21
CA PHE A 194 -1.40 -14.83 -2.16
C PHE A 194 -2.85 -15.04 -2.59
N ALA A 195 -3.41 -16.19 -2.28
CA ALA A 195 -4.78 -16.52 -2.64
C ALA A 195 -5.56 -17.07 -1.46
N MET A 196 -6.84 -16.71 -1.37
CA MET A 196 -7.79 -17.24 -0.39
C MET A 196 -9.05 -17.74 -1.09
N ALA A 197 -9.44 -18.97 -0.77
CA ALA A 197 -10.71 -19.57 -1.12
C ALA A 197 -11.69 -19.37 0.04
N ILE A 198 -12.84 -18.75 -0.22
CA ILE A 198 -13.89 -18.53 0.79
C ILE A 198 -15.01 -19.53 0.55
N GLY A 199 -15.31 -20.37 1.55
CA GLY A 199 -16.32 -21.40 1.43
C GLY A 199 -15.88 -22.62 0.60
N ALA A 200 -16.84 -23.46 0.26
CA ALA A 200 -16.59 -24.74 -0.42
C ALA A 200 -16.62 -24.65 -1.94
N ASP A 201 -17.26 -23.62 -2.49
CA ASP A 201 -17.55 -23.49 -3.93
C ASP A 201 -16.44 -22.75 -4.71
N ALA A 202 -15.42 -22.23 -4.01
CA ALA A 202 -14.29 -21.53 -4.63
C ALA A 202 -13.44 -22.47 -5.49
N ASP A 203 -12.98 -21.99 -6.66
CA ASP A 203 -12.07 -22.73 -7.53
C ASP A 203 -10.64 -22.75 -6.95
N VAL A 204 -10.40 -23.71 -6.07
CA VAL A 204 -9.09 -23.87 -5.40
C VAL A 204 -7.97 -24.15 -6.42
N GLU A 205 -8.26 -24.83 -7.54
CA GLU A 205 -7.23 -25.14 -8.53
C GLU A 205 -6.78 -23.89 -9.30
N MET A 206 -7.72 -23.05 -9.70
CA MET A 206 -7.42 -21.76 -10.31
C MET A 206 -6.66 -20.85 -9.32
N LEU A 207 -7.11 -20.77 -8.07
CA LEU A 207 -6.43 -20.00 -7.00
C LEU A 207 -4.99 -20.51 -6.77
N ARG A 208 -4.76 -21.83 -6.84
CA ARG A 208 -3.42 -22.41 -6.77
C ARG A 208 -2.55 -22.02 -7.98
N ARG A 209 -3.12 -21.97 -9.17
CA ARG A 209 -2.40 -21.48 -10.37
C ARG A 209 -2.02 -19.98 -10.24
N PHE A 210 -2.84 -19.20 -9.56
CA PHE A 210 -2.53 -17.80 -9.29
C PHE A 210 -1.42 -17.65 -8.24
N ALA A 211 -1.51 -18.36 -7.11
CA ALA A 211 -0.51 -18.30 -6.03
C ALA A 211 0.85 -18.85 -6.51
N ASN A 212 1.95 -18.26 -6.06
CA ASN A 212 3.28 -18.68 -6.51
C ASN A 212 4.24 -19.00 -5.37
N ASP A 213 3.76 -19.04 -4.15
CA ASP A 213 4.54 -19.44 -2.99
C ASP A 213 4.24 -20.90 -2.66
N PRO A 214 5.21 -21.82 -2.85
CA PRO A 214 5.02 -23.23 -2.52
C PRO A 214 4.83 -23.47 -1.01
N GLU A 215 5.28 -22.55 -0.16
CA GLU A 215 5.11 -22.62 1.29
C GLU A 215 3.81 -21.95 1.78
N SER A 216 3.15 -21.18 0.90
CA SER A 216 1.87 -20.51 1.18
C SER A 216 0.78 -21.09 0.28
N PRO A 217 0.19 -22.25 0.64
CA PRO A 217 -0.90 -22.83 -0.12
C PRO A 217 -2.11 -21.87 -0.13
N VAL A 218 -3.06 -22.12 -1.03
CA VAL A 218 -4.34 -21.39 -1.03
C VAL A 218 -4.98 -21.50 0.34
N PHE A 219 -5.19 -20.35 0.99
CA PHE A 219 -5.89 -20.31 2.27
C PHE A 219 -7.35 -20.64 2.08
N LYS A 220 -7.92 -21.38 3.04
CA LYS A 220 -9.33 -21.71 3.05
C LYS A 220 -10.00 -21.00 4.22
N ALA A 221 -10.93 -20.12 3.89
CA ALA A 221 -11.80 -19.48 4.86
C ALA A 221 -13.14 -20.23 4.90
N HIS A 222 -13.48 -20.80 6.04
CA HIS A 222 -14.77 -21.45 6.28
C HIS A 222 -15.75 -20.51 6.98
N GLU A 223 -15.24 -19.57 7.75
CA GLU A 223 -15.99 -18.61 8.55
C GLU A 223 -15.47 -17.19 8.33
N ALA A 224 -16.26 -16.19 8.69
CA ALA A 224 -15.93 -14.78 8.58
C ALA A 224 -14.58 -14.43 9.26
N ARG A 225 -14.29 -15.00 10.43
CA ARG A 225 -13.03 -14.79 11.14
C ARG A 225 -11.79 -15.28 10.37
N ASP A 226 -11.93 -16.29 9.50
CA ASP A 226 -10.80 -16.77 8.69
C ASP A 226 -10.39 -15.72 7.65
N ILE A 227 -11.35 -14.92 7.14
CA ILE A 227 -11.08 -13.79 6.24
C ILE A 227 -10.21 -12.77 6.98
N HIS A 228 -10.57 -12.42 8.22
CA HIS A 228 -9.79 -11.51 9.05
C HIS A 228 -8.37 -12.04 9.31
N ARG A 229 -8.25 -13.30 9.70
CA ARG A 229 -6.96 -13.95 9.95
C ARG A 229 -6.05 -13.91 8.73
N PHE A 230 -6.60 -14.18 7.55
CA PHE A 230 -5.84 -14.10 6.30
C PHE A 230 -5.33 -12.67 6.04
N PHE A 231 -6.20 -11.67 6.08
CA PHE A 231 -5.78 -10.28 5.84
C PHE A 231 -4.82 -9.76 6.91
N ARG A 232 -4.95 -10.20 8.14
CA ARG A 232 -3.99 -9.92 9.21
C ARG A 232 -2.62 -10.53 8.91
N ALA A 233 -2.57 -11.79 8.43
CA ALA A 233 -1.33 -12.43 7.99
C ALA A 233 -0.68 -11.69 6.80
N VAL A 234 -1.47 -11.29 5.81
CA VAL A 234 -1.00 -10.45 4.69
C VAL A 234 -0.42 -9.14 5.21
N THR A 235 -1.12 -8.47 6.13
CA THR A 235 -0.66 -7.23 6.74
C THR A 235 0.69 -7.42 7.44
N MET A 236 0.83 -8.44 8.26
CA MET A 236 2.09 -8.76 8.96
C MET A 236 3.24 -9.08 8.00
N SER A 237 2.98 -9.87 6.95
CA SER A 237 3.98 -10.19 5.93
C SER A 237 4.46 -8.93 5.19
N VAL A 238 3.55 -8.08 4.76
CA VAL A 238 3.87 -6.84 4.03
C VAL A 238 4.59 -5.85 4.93
N THR A 239 4.15 -5.66 6.17
CA THR A 239 4.81 -4.74 7.12
C THR A 239 6.21 -5.24 7.51
N SER A 240 6.39 -6.53 7.69
CA SER A 240 7.72 -7.13 7.88
C SER A 240 8.65 -6.83 6.68
N ARG A 241 8.14 -6.99 5.45
CA ARG A 241 8.88 -6.64 4.23
C ARG A 241 9.24 -5.16 4.18
N SER A 242 8.30 -4.27 4.51
CA SER A 242 8.54 -2.82 4.46
C SER A 242 9.66 -2.36 5.40
N ARG A 243 9.84 -3.06 6.50
CA ARG A 243 10.90 -2.80 7.51
C ARG A 243 12.22 -3.49 7.18
N SER A 244 12.20 -4.51 6.34
CA SER A 244 13.37 -5.33 5.98
C SER A 244 14.45 -4.52 5.28
N THR A 245 15.70 -4.95 5.40
CA THR A 245 16.83 -4.48 4.58
C THR A 245 16.75 -5.03 3.15
N ALA A 246 15.99 -6.09 2.93
CA ALA A 246 15.78 -6.74 1.64
C ALA A 246 14.27 -6.93 1.34
N PRO A 247 13.50 -5.85 1.07
CA PRO A 247 12.05 -5.92 0.90
C PRO A 247 11.58 -6.76 -0.31
N ASN A 248 12.48 -7.07 -1.22
CA ASN A 248 12.19 -7.96 -2.36
C ASN A 248 12.32 -9.46 -2.03
N SER A 249 12.78 -9.80 -0.84
CA SER A 249 12.73 -11.18 -0.35
C SER A 249 11.30 -11.51 0.07
N SER A 250 10.78 -12.63 -0.41
CA SER A 250 9.46 -13.11 0.03
C SER A 250 9.55 -13.49 1.51
N ALA A 251 8.70 -12.90 2.34
CA ALA A 251 8.43 -13.45 3.66
C ALA A 251 7.26 -14.43 3.50
N PRO A 252 7.38 -15.67 3.96
CA PRO A 252 6.27 -16.62 3.91
C PRO A 252 5.07 -16.08 4.68
N LEU A 253 3.86 -16.43 4.23
CA LEU A 253 2.64 -16.09 4.94
C LEU A 253 2.42 -17.12 6.05
N VAL A 254 2.67 -16.75 7.30
CA VAL A 254 2.54 -17.66 8.44
C VAL A 254 1.24 -17.34 9.18
N LEU A 255 0.25 -18.23 9.10
CA LEU A 255 -1.03 -18.11 9.85
C LEU A 255 -0.88 -18.54 11.32
N ALA A 256 0.09 -19.40 11.62
CA ALA A 256 0.24 -19.98 12.96
C ALA A 256 0.62 -18.97 14.06
N ASP A 257 1.23 -17.83 13.67
CA ASP A 257 1.69 -16.81 14.61
C ASP A 257 0.62 -15.73 14.89
N ILE A 258 -0.59 -15.88 14.34
CA ILE A 258 -1.68 -14.93 14.59
C ILE A 258 -2.41 -15.38 15.85
N PRO A 259 -2.41 -14.57 16.93
CA PRO A 259 -3.19 -14.88 18.11
C PRO A 259 -4.66 -15.11 17.72
N GLU A 260 -5.28 -16.14 18.28
CA GLU A 260 -6.74 -16.28 18.22
C GLU A 260 -7.29 -15.13 19.08
N ASP A 261 -7.80 -14.07 18.44
CA ASP A 261 -8.53 -13.04 19.15
C ASP A 261 -9.92 -13.64 19.48
N ASP A 262 -10.06 -14.14 20.71
CA ASP A 262 -11.34 -14.61 21.27
C ASP A 262 -12.38 -13.46 21.43
N ASP A 263 -11.95 -12.21 21.19
CA ASP A 263 -12.75 -10.99 21.43
C ASP A 263 -13.34 -10.34 20.16
N LEU A 264 -13.24 -10.98 18.98
CA LEU A 264 -13.99 -10.51 17.81
C LEU A 264 -15.43 -11.02 17.91
N ASP A 265 -16.25 -10.34 18.69
CA ASP A 265 -17.73 -10.44 18.61
C ASP A 265 -18.17 -9.95 17.20
N LEU A 266 -18.04 -10.82 16.21
CA LEU A 266 -18.64 -10.65 14.89
C LEU A 266 -20.08 -11.17 14.92
N ASP A 267 -20.93 -10.52 15.71
CA ASP A 267 -22.39 -10.69 15.62
C ASP A 267 -22.87 -9.92 14.37
N PHE A 268 -23.12 -10.68 13.31
CA PHE A 268 -23.75 -10.19 12.07
C PHE A 268 -25.23 -10.59 12.02
#